data_72c2baf48e8809cf19ec69c0269fe619
#
_entry.id   72c2baf48e8809cf19ec69c0269fe619
#
_cell.length_a   1.000
_cell.length_b   1.000
_cell.length_c   1.000
_cell.angle_alpha   90.00
_cell.angle_beta   90.00
_cell.angle_gamma   90.00
#
_symmetry.space_group_name_H-M   'P 1'
#
loop_
_entity.id
_entity.type
_entity.pdbx_description
1 polymer ?
#
loop_
_entity_poly.entity_id
_entity_poly.type
_entity_poly.pdbx_seq_one_letter_code
_entity_poly.pdbx_strand_id
1 'polypeptide(L)'
;RDRLDTAVKGYPKVEGSEKQFLTNEANKALSRAKKMLKEYGDEYISIELMLMGILQGTDKGATILKELGATEEELKKSIEELRKGKKVTDQSAEETYNSLGKYAINLNERAESGKLDPIIGRDEEIRRVLHILSRRKKNNPILVGEAGVGKTAIVEGIAWRIVKQDVPENLKTKKIFTLDIAALIAGAKYKGEFEERLKGVIKEVTEANGQIILFVDEIHTLIGAGGGGGAMDAANILKPALARGELRTIGATTLDEYQKYFEKDKALVRRFQTILIEEPSVEDTISILRGLQERYEVYHKIEILD
;
A
#
# COMPACT_ATOMS: atom_id res chain seq x y z
N ARG A 1 -15.40 -4.25 15.43
CA ARG A 1 -14.90 -2.98 15.95
C ARG A 1 -15.89 -2.43 16.98
N ASP A 2 -17.16 -2.23 16.63
CA ASP A 2 -18.20 -1.62 17.48
C ASP A 2 -18.41 -2.35 18.82
N ARG A 3 -18.35 -3.69 18.83
CA ARG A 3 -18.45 -4.49 20.05
C ARG A 3 -17.27 -4.28 21.00
N LEU A 4 -16.05 -4.16 20.46
CA LEU A 4 -14.84 -3.86 21.25
C LEU A 4 -14.90 -2.43 21.78
N ASP A 5 -15.28 -1.47 20.99
CA ASP A 5 -15.45 -0.06 21.39
C ASP A 5 -16.50 0.08 22.50
N THR A 6 -17.60 -0.67 22.41
CA THR A 6 -18.64 -0.71 23.45
C THR A 6 -18.10 -1.35 24.74
N ALA A 7 -17.32 -2.42 24.62
CA ALA A 7 -16.70 -3.09 25.77
C ALA A 7 -15.70 -2.15 26.47
N VAL A 8 -14.85 -1.46 25.72
CA VAL A 8 -13.86 -0.50 26.24
C VAL A 8 -14.53 0.68 26.93
N LYS A 9 -15.60 1.23 26.33
CA LYS A 9 -16.39 2.32 26.97
C LYS A 9 -17.06 1.92 28.27
N GLY A 10 -17.33 0.63 28.46
CA GLY A 10 -17.95 0.09 29.67
C GLY A 10 -16.98 -0.14 30.83
N TYR A 11 -15.66 0.03 30.64
CA TYR A 11 -14.71 -0.06 31.76
C TYR A 11 -14.74 1.21 32.60
N PRO A 12 -14.55 1.07 33.95
CA PRO A 12 -14.47 2.24 34.83
C PRO A 12 -13.26 3.10 34.46
N LYS A 13 -13.50 4.40 34.35
CA LYS A 13 -12.44 5.39 34.14
C LYS A 13 -11.95 5.86 35.49
N VAL A 14 -10.63 5.81 35.71
CA VAL A 14 -9.97 6.35 36.92
C VAL A 14 -9.30 7.65 36.53
N GLU A 15 -9.71 8.74 37.15
CA GLU A 15 -9.06 10.05 37.02
C GLU A 15 -8.03 10.24 38.14
N GLY A 16 -6.87 10.82 37.82
CA GLY A 16 -5.88 11.23 38.81
C GLY A 16 -4.78 10.23 39.16
N SER A 17 -4.65 9.10 38.44
CA SER A 17 -3.52 8.18 38.64
C SER A 17 -2.35 8.51 37.70
N GLU A 18 -1.19 8.89 38.25
CA GLU A 18 0.04 9.12 37.46
C GLU A 18 0.66 7.82 36.92
N LYS A 19 0.26 6.65 37.40
CA LYS A 19 0.81 5.35 36.98
C LYS A 19 -0.26 4.48 36.32
N GLN A 20 0.03 4.03 35.11
CA GLN A 20 -0.80 3.06 34.40
C GLN A 20 -0.25 1.65 34.66
N PHE A 21 -1.12 0.71 35.00
CA PHE A 21 -0.76 -0.69 35.23
C PHE A 21 -1.60 -1.59 34.29
N LEU A 22 -0.97 -2.65 33.82
CA LEU A 22 -1.70 -3.70 33.10
C LEU A 22 -2.60 -4.48 34.05
N THR A 23 -3.79 -4.83 33.58
CA THR A 23 -4.70 -5.71 34.32
C THR A 23 -4.12 -7.13 34.46
N ASN A 24 -4.62 -7.92 35.40
CA ASN A 24 -4.21 -9.30 35.57
C ASN A 24 -4.45 -10.12 34.31
N GLU A 25 -5.55 -9.87 33.60
CA GLU A 25 -5.89 -10.54 32.33
C GLU A 25 -4.92 -10.19 31.23
N ALA A 26 -4.56 -8.90 31.09
CA ALA A 26 -3.54 -8.45 30.15
C ALA A 26 -2.16 -9.09 30.43
N ASN A 27 -1.75 -9.17 31.71
CA ASN A 27 -0.52 -9.85 32.11
C ASN A 27 -0.57 -11.36 31.79
N LYS A 28 -1.71 -12.03 31.99
CA LYS A 28 -1.88 -13.44 31.62
C LYS A 28 -1.82 -13.63 30.10
N ALA A 29 -2.41 -12.72 29.30
CA ALA A 29 -2.35 -12.75 27.84
C ALA A 29 -0.91 -12.61 27.35
N LEU A 30 -0.15 -11.65 27.88
CA LEU A 30 1.30 -11.50 27.60
C LEU A 30 2.11 -12.73 28.01
N SER A 31 1.79 -13.35 29.16
CA SER A 31 2.46 -14.55 29.62
C SER A 31 2.21 -15.75 28.71
N ARG A 32 0.99 -15.88 28.16
CA ARG A 32 0.65 -16.88 27.14
C ARG A 32 1.41 -16.60 25.83
N ALA A 33 1.40 -15.35 25.35
CA ALA A 33 2.16 -14.93 24.17
C ALA A 33 3.66 -15.24 24.32
N LYS A 34 4.24 -14.96 25.51
CA LYS A 34 5.65 -15.25 25.78
C LYS A 34 5.99 -16.74 25.69
N LYS A 35 5.09 -17.63 26.09
CA LYS A 35 5.32 -19.09 25.98
C LYS A 35 5.40 -19.53 24.52
N MET A 36 4.68 -18.87 23.62
CA MET A 36 4.65 -19.18 22.18
C MET A 36 5.91 -18.71 21.43
N LEU A 37 6.73 -17.82 21.99
CA LEU A 37 7.98 -17.37 21.36
C LEU A 37 8.88 -18.53 20.92
N LYS A 38 8.99 -19.58 21.73
CA LYS A 38 9.81 -20.76 21.40
C LYS A 38 9.24 -21.56 20.23
N GLU A 39 7.90 -21.66 20.14
CA GLU A 39 7.20 -22.39 19.07
C GLU A 39 7.44 -21.71 17.72
N TYR A 40 7.38 -20.37 17.67
CA TYR A 40 7.58 -19.58 16.46
C TYR A 40 9.04 -19.21 16.20
N GLY A 41 9.93 -19.45 17.15
CA GLY A 41 11.35 -19.09 17.05
C GLY A 41 11.60 -17.59 17.12
N ASP A 42 10.73 -16.85 17.81
CA ASP A 42 10.78 -15.40 17.98
C ASP A 42 11.55 -14.99 19.24
N GLU A 43 12.17 -13.82 19.19
CA GLU A 43 12.82 -13.19 20.36
C GLU A 43 11.90 -12.13 21.01
N TYR A 44 10.98 -11.54 20.24
CA TYR A 44 10.04 -10.52 20.71
C TYR A 44 8.60 -10.97 20.51
N ILE A 45 7.72 -10.52 21.43
CA ILE A 45 6.28 -10.79 21.34
C ILE A 45 5.69 -9.88 20.26
N SER A 46 5.18 -10.49 19.22
CA SER A 46 4.48 -9.79 18.13
C SER A 46 3.00 -9.54 18.45
N ILE A 47 2.37 -8.65 17.68
CA ILE A 47 0.94 -8.34 17.82
C ILE A 47 0.09 -9.60 17.61
N GLU A 48 0.45 -10.46 16.66
CA GLU A 48 -0.27 -11.72 16.40
C GLU A 48 -0.18 -12.69 17.57
N LEU A 49 1.00 -12.79 18.21
CA LEU A 49 1.14 -13.62 19.42
C LEU A 49 0.39 -13.03 20.61
N MET A 50 0.31 -11.68 20.70
CA MET A 50 -0.55 -11.03 21.69
C MET A 50 -2.02 -11.36 21.45
N LEU A 51 -2.48 -11.28 20.19
CA LEU A 51 -3.85 -11.63 19.82
C LEU A 51 -4.18 -13.08 20.14
N MET A 52 -3.25 -14.02 19.86
CA MET A 52 -3.36 -15.42 20.26
C MET A 52 -3.44 -15.57 21.78
N GLY A 53 -2.58 -14.84 22.51
CA GLY A 53 -2.59 -14.83 23.97
C GLY A 53 -3.91 -14.31 24.58
N ILE A 54 -4.58 -13.37 23.90
CA ILE A 54 -5.92 -12.90 24.27
C ILE A 54 -6.96 -13.99 23.96
N LEU A 55 -6.94 -14.56 22.75
CA LEU A 55 -7.91 -15.58 22.30
C LEU A 55 -7.93 -16.80 23.23
N GLN A 56 -6.78 -17.20 23.75
CA GLN A 56 -6.64 -18.28 24.73
C GLN A 56 -7.14 -17.91 26.14
N GLY A 57 -7.59 -16.68 26.33
CA GLY A 57 -8.15 -16.21 27.59
C GLY A 57 -9.61 -16.55 27.78
N THR A 58 -10.14 -16.03 28.92
CA THR A 58 -11.54 -16.13 29.31
C THR A 58 -12.16 -14.75 29.59
N ASP A 59 -11.42 -13.70 29.29
CA ASP A 59 -11.87 -12.32 29.46
C ASP A 59 -12.87 -11.89 28.37
N LYS A 60 -13.38 -10.67 28.51
CA LYS A 60 -14.36 -10.11 27.59
C LYS A 60 -13.83 -10.00 26.16
N GLY A 61 -12.53 -9.74 25.99
CA GLY A 61 -11.87 -9.70 24.69
C GLY A 61 -11.85 -11.07 24.01
N ALA A 62 -11.43 -12.09 24.77
CA ALA A 62 -11.45 -13.48 24.31
C ALA A 62 -12.85 -13.96 23.94
N THR A 63 -13.86 -13.61 24.76
CA THR A 63 -15.26 -13.97 24.51
C THR A 63 -15.76 -13.36 23.21
N ILE A 64 -15.50 -12.06 22.98
CA ILE A 64 -15.90 -11.38 21.75
C ILE A 64 -15.24 -12.03 20.51
N LEU A 65 -13.95 -12.37 20.58
CA LEU A 65 -13.24 -13.01 19.47
C LEU A 65 -13.86 -14.38 19.14
N LYS A 66 -14.13 -15.20 20.17
CA LYS A 66 -14.74 -16.53 20.02
C LYS A 66 -16.18 -16.46 19.48
N GLU A 67 -16.98 -15.51 19.95
CA GLU A 67 -18.34 -15.27 19.42
C GLU A 67 -18.35 -14.83 17.95
N LEU A 68 -17.28 -14.18 17.49
CA LEU A 68 -17.08 -13.80 16.09
C LEU A 68 -16.49 -14.95 15.24
N GLY A 69 -16.33 -16.15 15.82
CA GLY A 69 -15.87 -17.34 15.12
C GLY A 69 -14.35 -17.53 15.09
N ALA A 70 -13.57 -16.68 15.78
CA ALA A 70 -12.12 -16.85 15.81
C ALA A 70 -11.72 -18.12 16.60
N THR A 71 -10.99 -19.02 15.95
CA THR A 71 -10.41 -20.22 16.55
C THR A 71 -8.88 -20.14 16.59
N GLU A 72 -8.27 -20.91 17.50
CA GLU A 72 -6.80 -20.95 17.58
C GLU A 72 -6.18 -21.52 16.31
N GLU A 73 -6.82 -22.51 15.68
CA GLU A 73 -6.34 -23.15 14.46
C GLU A 73 -6.34 -22.18 13.28
N GLU A 74 -7.44 -21.45 13.09
CA GLU A 74 -7.55 -20.44 12.03
C GLU A 74 -6.56 -19.29 12.23
N LEU A 75 -6.39 -18.86 13.50
CA LEU A 75 -5.44 -17.80 13.80
C LEU A 75 -3.99 -18.27 13.59
N LYS A 76 -3.63 -19.50 13.96
CA LYS A 76 -2.31 -20.08 13.66
C LYS A 76 -2.05 -20.11 12.15
N LYS A 77 -3.00 -20.61 11.38
CA LYS A 77 -2.90 -20.63 9.91
C LYS A 77 -2.72 -19.23 9.32
N SER A 78 -3.50 -18.26 9.80
CA SER A 78 -3.38 -16.87 9.35
C SER A 78 -2.02 -16.26 9.71
N ILE A 79 -1.46 -16.58 10.88
CA ILE A 79 -0.12 -16.14 11.29
C ILE A 79 0.96 -16.75 10.39
N GLU A 80 0.87 -18.03 10.06
CA GLU A 80 1.80 -18.69 9.15
C GLU A 80 1.74 -18.10 7.73
N GLU A 81 0.54 -17.86 7.21
CA GLU A 81 0.32 -17.21 5.92
C GLU A 81 0.85 -15.76 5.90
N LEU A 82 0.64 -15.01 6.99
CA LEU A 82 1.11 -13.64 7.13
C LEU A 82 2.64 -13.56 7.18
N ARG A 83 3.24 -14.43 7.99
CA ARG A 83 4.68 -14.42 8.25
C ARG A 83 5.51 -15.09 7.16
N LYS A 84 4.96 -16.07 6.44
CA LYS A 84 5.66 -16.85 5.40
C LYS A 84 7.02 -17.35 5.87
N GLY A 85 7.07 -17.84 7.12
CA GLY A 85 8.28 -18.35 7.75
C GLY A 85 9.25 -17.30 8.33
N LYS A 86 8.91 -16.00 8.29
CA LYS A 86 9.72 -14.94 8.93
C LYS A 86 9.57 -15.00 10.45
N LYS A 87 10.66 -14.74 11.16
CA LYS A 87 10.74 -14.69 12.63
C LYS A 87 10.88 -13.26 13.11
N VAL A 88 10.39 -12.98 14.32
CA VAL A 88 10.49 -11.68 14.98
C VAL A 88 11.74 -11.68 15.87
N THR A 89 12.88 -11.27 15.29
CA THR A 89 14.20 -11.27 15.93
C THR A 89 14.65 -9.89 16.42
N ASP A 90 13.91 -8.83 16.07
CA ASP A 90 14.15 -7.46 16.52
C ASP A 90 12.81 -6.71 16.71
N GLN A 91 12.86 -5.54 17.35
CA GLN A 91 11.68 -4.73 17.64
C GLN A 91 11.00 -4.17 16.39
N SER A 92 11.72 -4.04 15.29
CA SER A 92 11.21 -3.53 14.01
C SER A 92 10.81 -4.64 13.02
N ALA A 93 11.03 -5.92 13.39
CA ALA A 93 10.72 -7.05 12.52
C ALA A 93 9.25 -7.05 12.06
N GLU A 94 8.31 -6.63 12.90
CA GLU A 94 6.90 -6.47 12.54
C GLU A 94 6.68 -5.40 11.45
N GLU A 95 7.55 -4.42 11.32
CA GLU A 95 7.46 -3.39 10.28
C GLU A 95 7.91 -3.92 8.93
N THR A 96 8.70 -5.00 8.91
CA THR A 96 9.29 -5.58 7.69
C THR A 96 8.44 -6.68 7.05
N TYR A 97 7.43 -7.21 7.72
CA TYR A 97 6.46 -8.12 7.10
C TYR A 97 5.07 -7.49 7.01
N ASN A 98 4.33 -7.85 5.95
CA ASN A 98 3.09 -7.20 5.54
C ASN A 98 3.25 -5.69 5.29
N SER A 99 4.43 -5.28 4.80
CA SER A 99 4.73 -3.88 4.51
C SER A 99 3.83 -3.33 3.40
N LEU A 100 3.47 -4.16 2.41
CA LEU A 100 2.50 -3.78 1.38
C LEU A 100 1.12 -3.47 1.98
N GLY A 101 0.63 -4.29 2.90
CA GLY A 101 -0.67 -4.05 3.55
C GLY A 101 -0.70 -2.82 4.43
N LYS A 102 0.46 -2.40 4.96
CA LYS A 102 0.59 -1.21 5.83
C LYS A 102 0.82 0.08 5.05
N TYR A 103 1.64 0.02 3.99
CA TYR A 103 2.18 1.20 3.32
C TYR A 103 1.81 1.29 1.84
N ALA A 104 0.93 0.42 1.36
CA ALA A 104 0.43 0.48 0.00
C ALA A 104 -1.06 0.11 -0.08
N ILE A 105 -1.75 0.67 -1.05
CA ILE A 105 -3.17 0.48 -1.28
C ILE A 105 -3.34 -0.42 -2.50
N ASN A 106 -4.06 -1.53 -2.37
CA ASN A 106 -4.38 -2.42 -3.48
C ASN A 106 -5.48 -1.81 -4.35
N LEU A 107 -5.12 -1.36 -5.55
CA LEU A 107 -6.07 -0.76 -6.49
C LEU A 107 -7.04 -1.79 -7.10
N ASN A 108 -6.63 -3.05 -7.28
CA ASN A 108 -7.54 -4.09 -7.77
C ASN A 108 -8.69 -4.34 -6.79
N GLU A 109 -8.40 -4.44 -5.49
CA GLU A 109 -9.43 -4.57 -4.45
C GLU A 109 -10.36 -3.35 -4.38
N ARG A 110 -9.82 -2.15 -4.59
CA ARG A 110 -10.63 -0.93 -4.68
C ARG A 110 -11.54 -0.94 -5.90
N ALA A 111 -11.03 -1.42 -7.05
CA ALA A 111 -11.81 -1.59 -8.26
C ALA A 111 -12.95 -2.61 -8.06
N GLU A 112 -12.65 -3.79 -7.51
CA GLU A 112 -13.63 -4.85 -7.21
C GLU A 112 -14.73 -4.37 -6.26
N SER A 113 -14.36 -3.55 -5.27
CA SER A 113 -15.31 -3.00 -4.30
C SER A 113 -16.09 -1.77 -4.80
N GLY A 114 -15.91 -1.36 -6.06
CA GLY A 114 -16.59 -0.20 -6.65
C GLY A 114 -16.18 1.17 -6.07
N LYS A 115 -15.04 1.23 -5.38
CA LYS A 115 -14.54 2.45 -4.73
C LYS A 115 -13.71 3.34 -5.66
N LEU A 116 -13.46 2.91 -6.89
CA LEU A 116 -12.79 3.73 -7.91
C LEU A 116 -13.82 4.38 -8.82
N ASP A 117 -13.52 5.60 -9.25
CA ASP A 117 -14.34 6.30 -10.23
C ASP A 117 -14.16 5.71 -11.63
N PRO A 118 -15.17 5.80 -12.50
CA PRO A 118 -15.04 5.38 -13.89
C PRO A 118 -14.03 6.27 -14.60
N ILE A 119 -13.16 5.63 -15.38
CA ILE A 119 -12.17 6.35 -16.19
C ILE A 119 -12.73 6.53 -17.60
N ILE A 120 -12.79 7.77 -18.06
CA ILE A 120 -13.39 8.17 -19.33
C ILE A 120 -12.33 8.90 -20.14
N GLY A 121 -12.26 8.60 -21.44
CA GLY A 121 -11.47 9.36 -22.40
C GLY A 121 -9.95 9.16 -22.32
N ARG A 122 -9.44 8.09 -21.65
CA ARG A 122 -8.00 7.82 -21.50
C ARG A 122 -7.56 6.47 -22.09
N ASP A 123 -8.28 5.99 -23.10
CA ASP A 123 -8.05 4.64 -23.67
C ASP A 123 -6.70 4.51 -24.37
N GLU A 124 -6.22 5.55 -25.02
CA GLU A 124 -4.92 5.52 -25.69
C GLU A 124 -3.76 5.47 -24.70
N GLU A 125 -3.81 6.32 -23.67
CA GLU A 125 -2.77 6.35 -22.65
C GLU A 125 -2.75 5.04 -21.87
N ILE A 126 -3.90 4.50 -21.49
CA ILE A 126 -4.01 3.20 -20.84
C ILE A 126 -3.43 2.10 -21.73
N ARG A 127 -3.76 2.07 -23.02
CA ARG A 127 -3.21 1.11 -23.98
C ARG A 127 -1.70 1.22 -24.08
N ARG A 128 -1.14 2.42 -24.12
CA ARG A 128 0.31 2.65 -24.15
C ARG A 128 0.97 2.14 -22.87
N VAL A 129 0.40 2.39 -21.71
CA VAL A 129 0.90 1.87 -20.41
C VAL A 129 0.89 0.35 -20.42
N LEU A 130 -0.23 -0.30 -20.79
CA LEU A 130 -0.35 -1.75 -20.87
C LEU A 130 0.67 -2.37 -21.83
N HIS A 131 0.89 -1.73 -22.99
CA HIS A 131 1.91 -2.17 -23.93
C HIS A 131 3.33 -2.10 -23.34
N ILE A 132 3.67 -1.04 -22.60
CA ILE A 132 4.97 -0.92 -21.95
C ILE A 132 5.12 -1.97 -20.85
N LEU A 133 4.12 -2.15 -19.99
CA LEU A 133 4.12 -3.15 -18.91
C LEU A 133 4.28 -4.59 -19.45
N SER A 134 3.84 -4.85 -20.69
CA SER A 134 3.94 -6.17 -21.32
C SER A 134 5.32 -6.45 -21.91
N ARG A 135 6.21 -5.47 -21.99
CA ARG A 135 7.56 -5.64 -22.55
C ARG A 135 8.47 -6.44 -21.63
N ARG A 136 9.47 -7.09 -22.22
CA ARG A 136 10.53 -7.79 -21.47
C ARG A 136 11.56 -6.85 -20.83
N LYS A 137 11.84 -5.71 -21.48
CA LYS A 137 12.79 -4.68 -21.05
C LYS A 137 12.15 -3.30 -21.19
N LYS A 138 12.60 -2.31 -20.41
CA LYS A 138 12.01 -0.97 -20.34
C LYS A 138 10.50 -1.04 -20.12
N ASN A 139 10.12 -1.88 -19.17
CA ASN A 139 8.73 -2.20 -18.86
C ASN A 139 8.15 -1.39 -17.69
N ASN A 140 8.83 -0.31 -17.30
CA ASN A 140 8.34 0.62 -16.30
C ASN A 140 7.88 1.91 -17.01
N PRO A 141 6.57 2.15 -17.16
CA PRO A 141 6.08 3.43 -17.65
C PRO A 141 6.27 4.53 -16.61
N ILE A 142 6.57 5.74 -17.07
CA ILE A 142 6.51 6.95 -16.28
C ILE A 142 5.56 7.93 -16.95
N LEU A 143 4.49 8.30 -16.24
CA LEU A 143 3.48 9.25 -16.67
C LEU A 143 3.99 10.66 -16.36
N VAL A 144 4.19 11.46 -17.37
CA VAL A 144 4.71 12.82 -17.25
C VAL A 144 3.64 13.79 -17.73
N GLY A 145 3.26 14.75 -16.92
CA GLY A 145 2.23 15.75 -17.24
C GLY A 145 1.98 16.67 -16.07
N GLU A 146 1.29 17.76 -16.32
CA GLU A 146 0.98 18.76 -15.29
C GLU A 146 0.13 18.19 -14.15
N ALA A 147 0.09 18.92 -13.04
CA ALA A 147 -0.76 18.53 -11.91
C ALA A 147 -2.23 18.56 -12.35
N GLY A 148 -3.01 17.55 -11.93
CA GLY A 148 -4.45 17.50 -12.22
C GLY A 148 -4.84 16.91 -13.57
N VAL A 149 -3.92 16.61 -14.50
CA VAL A 149 -4.27 16.05 -15.83
C VAL A 149 -4.80 14.61 -15.79
N GLY A 150 -4.84 13.97 -14.62
CA GLY A 150 -5.43 12.63 -14.45
C GLY A 150 -4.43 11.47 -14.52
N LYS A 151 -3.15 11.67 -14.19
CA LYS A 151 -2.13 10.60 -14.17
C LYS A 151 -2.54 9.43 -13.27
N THR A 152 -3.03 9.72 -12.06
CA THR A 152 -3.50 8.71 -11.09
C THR A 152 -4.73 7.96 -11.62
N ALA A 153 -5.68 8.67 -12.24
CA ALA A 153 -6.87 8.08 -12.85
C ALA A 153 -6.52 7.03 -13.94
N ILE A 154 -5.48 7.27 -14.75
CA ILE A 154 -5.02 6.29 -15.75
C ILE A 154 -4.61 4.98 -15.07
N VAL A 155 -3.92 5.03 -13.93
CA VAL A 155 -3.47 3.83 -13.20
C VAL A 155 -4.66 3.10 -12.57
N GLU A 156 -5.63 3.83 -12.04
CA GLU A 156 -6.89 3.28 -11.54
C GLU A 156 -7.68 2.59 -12.67
N GLY A 157 -7.70 3.19 -13.87
CA GLY A 157 -8.29 2.58 -15.06
C GLY A 157 -7.62 1.27 -15.46
N ILE A 158 -6.29 1.17 -15.32
CA ILE A 158 -5.56 -0.08 -15.58
C ILE A 158 -5.96 -1.14 -14.56
N ALA A 159 -6.05 -0.80 -13.26
CA ALA A 159 -6.50 -1.74 -12.23
C ALA A 159 -7.91 -2.27 -12.53
N TRP A 160 -8.80 -1.40 -12.98
CA TRP A 160 -10.16 -1.74 -13.40
C TRP A 160 -10.18 -2.72 -14.58
N ARG A 161 -9.35 -2.48 -15.62
CA ARG A 161 -9.23 -3.38 -16.77
C ARG A 161 -8.63 -4.73 -16.39
N ILE A 162 -7.67 -4.77 -15.44
CA ILE A 162 -7.13 -6.03 -14.92
C ILE A 162 -8.24 -6.84 -14.25
N VAL A 163 -9.04 -6.22 -13.39
CA VAL A 163 -10.17 -6.88 -12.72
C VAL A 163 -11.19 -7.40 -13.73
N LYS A 164 -11.48 -6.63 -14.77
CA LYS A 164 -12.37 -7.05 -15.89
C LYS A 164 -11.72 -8.02 -16.88
N GLN A 165 -10.45 -8.40 -16.69
CA GLN A 165 -9.68 -9.24 -17.61
C GLN A 165 -9.51 -8.64 -19.02
N ASP A 166 -9.72 -7.34 -19.18
CA ASP A 166 -9.56 -6.57 -20.41
C ASP A 166 -8.13 -6.02 -20.57
N VAL A 167 -7.17 -6.92 -20.46
CA VAL A 167 -5.73 -6.64 -20.56
C VAL A 167 -5.02 -7.81 -21.26
N PRO A 168 -3.79 -7.60 -21.79
CA PRO A 168 -2.96 -8.67 -22.29
C PRO A 168 -2.79 -9.82 -21.28
N GLU A 169 -2.69 -11.06 -21.78
CA GLU A 169 -2.69 -12.29 -20.96
C GLU A 169 -1.68 -12.26 -19.80
N ASN A 170 -0.49 -11.74 -20.06
CA ASN A 170 0.57 -11.63 -19.07
C ASN A 170 0.32 -10.59 -17.96
N LEU A 171 -0.74 -9.80 -18.08
CA LEU A 171 -1.13 -8.79 -17.07
C LEU A 171 -2.40 -9.18 -16.29
N LYS A 172 -3.16 -10.18 -16.73
CA LYS A 172 -4.44 -10.58 -16.12
C LYS A 172 -4.36 -10.96 -14.64
N THR A 173 -3.23 -11.52 -14.22
CA THR A 173 -2.99 -11.95 -12.83
C THR A 173 -2.26 -10.92 -11.98
N LYS A 174 -1.95 -9.75 -12.54
CA LYS A 174 -1.17 -8.73 -11.84
C LYS A 174 -2.05 -7.94 -10.87
N LYS A 175 -1.41 -7.50 -9.79
CA LYS A 175 -2.01 -6.59 -8.82
C LYS A 175 -1.25 -5.26 -8.83
N ILE A 176 -1.98 -4.15 -8.83
CA ILE A 176 -1.40 -2.81 -8.74
C ILE A 176 -1.55 -2.33 -7.31
N PHE A 177 -0.44 -1.91 -6.72
CA PHE A 177 -0.41 -1.29 -5.41
C PHE A 177 0.08 0.15 -5.51
N THR A 178 -0.68 1.09 -4.98
CA THR A 178 -0.24 2.49 -4.84
C THR A 178 0.56 2.64 -3.56
N LEU A 179 1.80 3.10 -3.67
CA LEU A 179 2.64 3.39 -2.52
C LEU A 179 2.11 4.62 -1.78
N ASP A 180 1.82 4.48 -0.50
CA ASP A 180 1.43 5.59 0.37
C ASP A 180 2.67 6.18 1.06
N ILE A 181 3.23 7.23 0.46
CA ILE A 181 4.42 7.90 0.98
C ILE A 181 4.11 8.56 2.34
N ALA A 182 2.89 9.07 2.52
CA ALA A 182 2.49 9.68 3.78
C ALA A 182 2.46 8.65 4.91
N ALA A 183 1.94 7.44 4.66
CA ALA A 183 1.96 6.34 5.63
C ALA A 183 3.38 5.87 5.96
N LEU A 184 4.30 5.86 4.97
CA LEU A 184 5.71 5.52 5.21
C LEU A 184 6.41 6.52 6.15
N ILE A 185 6.06 7.80 6.06
CA ILE A 185 6.63 8.89 6.86
C ILE A 185 5.96 9.01 8.23
N ALA A 186 4.66 8.74 8.30
CA ALA A 186 3.87 8.92 9.50
C ALA A 186 4.45 8.13 10.68
N GLY A 187 4.76 8.83 11.78
CA GLY A 187 5.31 8.22 13.00
C GLY A 187 6.77 7.76 12.91
N ALA A 188 7.44 7.92 11.76
CA ALA A 188 8.88 7.67 11.66
C ALA A 188 9.66 8.74 12.42
N LYS A 189 10.29 8.36 13.52
CA LYS A 189 11.09 9.30 14.35
C LYS A 189 12.46 9.58 13.78
N TYR A 190 12.99 8.65 13.00
CA TYR A 190 14.33 8.71 12.41
C TYR A 190 14.29 8.31 10.93
N LYS A 191 15.24 8.85 10.17
CA LYS A 191 15.43 8.53 8.73
C LYS A 191 15.50 7.01 8.45
N GLY A 192 16.13 6.25 9.33
CA GLY A 192 16.28 4.79 9.20
C GLY A 192 14.93 4.04 9.21
N GLU A 193 13.94 4.48 9.99
CA GLU A 193 12.63 3.82 10.04
C GLU A 193 11.89 3.92 8.70
N PHE A 194 11.91 5.07 8.05
CA PHE A 194 11.37 5.24 6.71
C PHE A 194 12.06 4.31 5.69
N GLU A 195 13.41 4.28 5.74
CA GLU A 195 14.19 3.43 4.85
C GLU A 195 13.87 1.95 5.04
N GLU A 196 13.71 1.49 6.28
CA GLU A 196 13.35 0.11 6.59
C GLU A 196 11.94 -0.25 6.11
N ARG A 197 10.96 0.63 6.32
CA ARG A 197 9.59 0.46 5.80
C ARG A 197 9.58 0.36 4.28
N LEU A 198 10.28 1.26 3.59
CA LEU A 198 10.39 1.24 2.13
C LEU A 198 11.11 -0.03 1.64
N LYS A 199 12.21 -0.44 2.30
CA LYS A 199 12.91 -1.71 2.01
C LYS A 199 11.97 -2.91 2.17
N GLY A 200 11.13 -2.91 3.22
CA GLY A 200 10.11 -3.95 3.43
C GLY A 200 9.13 -4.04 2.26
N VAL A 201 8.57 -2.91 1.82
CA VAL A 201 7.67 -2.85 0.66
C VAL A 201 8.37 -3.37 -0.60
N ILE A 202 9.56 -2.86 -0.92
CA ILE A 202 10.32 -3.27 -2.10
C ILE A 202 10.64 -4.77 -2.07
N LYS A 203 11.01 -5.30 -0.91
CA LYS A 203 11.27 -6.73 -0.73
C LYS A 203 10.03 -7.57 -1.02
N GLU A 204 8.87 -7.21 -0.48
CA GLU A 204 7.62 -7.95 -0.75
C GLU A 204 7.20 -7.87 -2.22
N VAL A 205 7.39 -6.73 -2.88
CA VAL A 205 7.12 -6.59 -4.32
C VAL A 205 8.06 -7.46 -5.15
N THR A 206 9.35 -7.50 -4.81
CA THR A 206 10.34 -8.32 -5.54
C THR A 206 10.13 -9.82 -5.31
N GLU A 207 9.81 -10.24 -4.08
CA GLU A 207 9.49 -11.62 -3.72
C GLU A 207 8.21 -12.13 -4.41
N ALA A 208 7.31 -11.22 -4.82
CA ALA A 208 6.14 -11.56 -5.61
C ALA A 208 6.46 -11.91 -7.08
N ASN A 209 7.72 -11.96 -7.48
CA ASN A 209 8.17 -12.42 -8.81
C ASN A 209 7.41 -11.75 -9.97
N GLY A 210 7.25 -10.43 -9.88
CA GLY A 210 6.58 -9.63 -10.90
C GLY A 210 5.06 -9.79 -10.96
N GLN A 211 4.42 -10.38 -9.96
CA GLN A 211 2.95 -10.39 -9.83
C GLN A 211 2.41 -9.03 -9.37
N ILE A 212 3.26 -8.22 -8.74
CA ILE A 212 2.90 -6.91 -8.21
C ILE A 212 3.52 -5.82 -9.08
N ILE A 213 2.72 -4.81 -9.40
CA ILE A 213 3.14 -3.57 -10.04
C ILE A 213 2.97 -2.47 -9.00
N LEU A 214 4.07 -1.78 -8.66
CA LEU A 214 4.05 -0.70 -7.69
C LEU A 214 3.80 0.63 -8.41
N PHE A 215 2.70 1.29 -8.10
CA PHE A 215 2.47 2.66 -8.54
C PHE A 215 3.04 3.64 -7.51
N VAL A 216 3.86 4.56 -7.98
CA VAL A 216 4.46 5.62 -7.17
C VAL A 216 4.07 6.95 -7.78
N ASP A 217 3.10 7.60 -7.14
CA ASP A 217 2.76 8.98 -7.50
C ASP A 217 3.85 9.93 -6.99
N GLU A 218 4.06 11.04 -7.67
CA GLU A 218 5.12 11.99 -7.33
C GLU A 218 6.49 11.29 -7.13
N ILE A 219 6.84 10.34 -7.99
CA ILE A 219 8.02 9.46 -7.85
C ILE A 219 9.33 10.25 -7.68
N HIS A 220 9.37 11.50 -8.14
CA HIS A 220 10.52 12.40 -7.96
C HIS A 220 10.81 12.69 -6.48
N THR A 221 9.81 12.63 -5.59
CA THR A 221 10.00 12.82 -4.15
C THR A 221 10.89 11.76 -3.54
N LEU A 222 10.85 10.53 -4.08
CA LEU A 222 11.69 9.43 -3.64
C LEU A 222 13.08 9.44 -4.30
N ILE A 223 13.22 10.04 -5.49
CA ILE A 223 14.45 10.00 -6.29
C ILE A 223 15.27 11.28 -6.14
N GLY A 224 14.62 12.43 -5.98
CA GLY A 224 15.25 13.74 -5.93
C GLY A 224 15.70 14.20 -4.57
N ALA A 225 15.34 13.50 -3.52
CA ALA A 225 15.57 13.90 -2.13
C ALA A 225 17.04 13.85 -1.66
N GLY A 226 17.99 13.43 -2.49
CA GLY A 226 19.42 13.28 -2.13
C GLY A 226 20.27 14.56 -2.09
N GLY A 227 19.67 15.75 -2.24
CA GLY A 227 20.44 16.99 -2.49
C GLY A 227 20.51 18.04 -1.36
N GLY A 228 19.99 17.82 -0.19
CA GLY A 228 20.05 18.83 0.89
C GLY A 228 19.64 18.30 2.26
N GLY A 229 20.52 18.36 3.20
CA GLY A 229 20.40 18.26 4.66
C GLY A 229 19.11 17.64 5.24
N GLY A 230 18.94 16.31 5.15
CA GLY A 230 17.82 15.62 5.80
C GLY A 230 16.85 14.91 4.86
N ALA A 231 17.01 15.03 3.57
CA ALA A 231 16.16 14.38 2.57
C ALA A 231 16.41 12.85 2.50
N MET A 232 15.32 12.11 2.39
CA MET A 232 15.29 10.65 2.41
C MET A 232 15.94 10.08 1.15
N ASP A 233 16.98 9.25 1.31
CA ASP A 233 17.69 8.66 0.18
C ASP A 233 17.00 7.37 -0.32
N ALA A 234 15.71 7.50 -0.62
CA ALA A 234 14.92 6.41 -1.19
C ALA A 234 15.45 5.95 -2.57
N ALA A 235 16.17 6.83 -3.27
CA ALA A 235 16.77 6.51 -4.55
C ALA A 235 17.75 5.33 -4.45
N ASN A 236 18.54 5.26 -3.39
CA ASN A 236 19.49 4.17 -3.18
C ASN A 236 18.82 2.83 -2.92
N ILE A 237 17.57 2.83 -2.44
CA ILE A 237 16.78 1.62 -2.22
C ILE A 237 16.11 1.16 -3.52
N LEU A 238 15.54 2.11 -4.28
CA LEU A 238 14.79 1.82 -5.51
C LEU A 238 15.69 1.47 -6.70
N LYS A 239 16.79 2.22 -6.90
CA LYS A 239 17.68 2.07 -8.06
C LYS A 239 18.22 0.64 -8.25
N PRO A 240 18.71 -0.08 -7.22
CA PRO A 240 19.18 -1.45 -7.40
C PRO A 240 18.09 -2.40 -7.87
N ALA A 241 16.88 -2.35 -7.29
CA ALA A 241 15.77 -3.21 -7.66
C ALA A 241 15.27 -2.91 -9.09
N LEU A 242 15.18 -1.64 -9.47
CA LEU A 242 14.88 -1.21 -10.84
C LEU A 242 15.99 -1.64 -11.80
N ALA A 243 17.27 -1.50 -11.43
CA ALA A 243 18.40 -1.84 -12.28
C ALA A 243 18.45 -3.35 -12.58
N ARG A 244 18.11 -4.20 -11.63
CA ARG A 244 18.04 -5.66 -11.84
C ARG A 244 16.77 -6.09 -12.58
N GLY A 245 15.76 -5.21 -12.71
CA GLY A 245 14.49 -5.53 -13.34
C GLY A 245 13.57 -6.38 -12.47
N GLU A 246 13.84 -6.43 -11.17
CA GLU A 246 13.08 -7.17 -10.17
C GLU A 246 11.81 -6.40 -9.75
N LEU A 247 11.86 -5.07 -9.86
CA LEU A 247 10.75 -4.19 -9.52
C LEU A 247 10.01 -3.73 -10.78
N ARG A 248 8.71 -3.99 -10.85
CA ARG A 248 7.82 -3.41 -11.85
C ARG A 248 7.12 -2.20 -11.26
N THR A 249 7.27 -1.05 -11.90
CA THR A 249 6.80 0.22 -11.36
C THR A 249 6.13 1.06 -12.43
N ILE A 250 5.04 1.71 -12.08
CA ILE A 250 4.47 2.85 -12.81
C ILE A 250 4.85 4.08 -11.99
N GLY A 251 5.53 5.04 -12.59
CA GLY A 251 5.82 6.34 -11.97
C GLY A 251 4.87 7.41 -12.49
N ALA A 252 4.60 8.44 -11.69
CA ALA A 252 3.96 9.67 -12.12
C ALA A 252 4.75 10.88 -11.62
N THR A 253 4.88 11.92 -12.46
CA THR A 253 5.60 13.15 -12.12
C THR A 253 5.19 14.29 -13.07
N THR A 254 5.63 15.52 -12.79
CA THR A 254 5.52 16.64 -13.70
C THR A 254 6.68 16.68 -14.70
N LEU A 255 6.57 17.50 -15.76
CA LEU A 255 7.61 17.63 -16.77
C LEU A 255 8.89 18.24 -16.18
N ASP A 256 8.76 19.29 -15.39
CA ASP A 256 9.88 19.99 -14.76
C ASP A 256 10.67 19.06 -13.83
N GLU A 257 9.97 18.26 -13.03
CA GLU A 257 10.58 17.34 -12.10
C GLU A 257 11.19 16.12 -12.80
N TYR A 258 10.57 15.66 -13.89
CA TYR A 258 11.16 14.65 -14.75
C TYR A 258 12.52 15.11 -15.30
N GLN A 259 12.59 16.32 -15.86
CA GLN A 259 13.83 16.88 -16.39
C GLN A 259 14.88 17.10 -15.28
N LYS A 260 14.44 17.53 -14.11
CA LYS A 260 15.33 17.83 -12.98
C LYS A 260 15.94 16.59 -12.36
N TYR A 261 15.17 15.51 -12.20
CA TYR A 261 15.55 14.35 -11.39
C TYR A 261 15.76 13.07 -12.20
N PHE A 262 15.01 12.83 -13.28
CA PHE A 262 15.08 11.62 -14.07
C PHE A 262 16.04 11.68 -15.24
N GLU A 263 16.00 12.74 -16.04
CA GLU A 263 16.84 12.83 -17.25
C GLU A 263 18.33 12.78 -16.95
N LYS A 264 18.73 13.28 -15.78
CA LYS A 264 20.12 13.29 -15.33
C LYS A 264 20.62 11.91 -14.91
N ASP A 265 19.72 11.00 -14.56
CA ASP A 265 20.05 9.66 -14.09
C ASP A 265 19.91 8.63 -15.21
N LYS A 266 21.06 8.33 -15.85
CA LYS A 266 21.13 7.37 -16.95
C LYS A 266 20.62 5.97 -16.59
N ALA A 267 20.69 5.57 -15.31
CA ALA A 267 20.22 4.26 -14.87
C ALA A 267 18.69 4.20 -14.88
N LEU A 268 18.03 5.26 -14.43
CA LEU A 268 16.56 5.39 -14.46
C LEU A 268 16.04 5.54 -15.89
N VAL A 269 16.61 6.41 -16.69
CA VAL A 269 16.21 6.63 -18.11
C VAL A 269 16.24 5.32 -18.91
N ARG A 270 17.19 4.43 -18.62
CA ARG A 270 17.27 3.12 -19.30
C ARG A 270 16.19 2.13 -18.88
N ARG A 271 15.50 2.38 -17.77
CA ARG A 271 14.50 1.47 -17.18
C ARG A 271 13.08 1.96 -17.35
N PHE A 272 12.89 3.26 -17.41
CA PHE A 272 11.58 3.87 -17.61
C PHE A 272 11.32 4.21 -19.08
N GLN A 273 10.05 4.16 -19.45
CA GLN A 273 9.54 4.64 -20.74
C GLN A 273 8.54 5.77 -20.47
N THR A 274 8.85 6.95 -20.96
CA THR A 274 8.04 8.13 -20.78
C THR A 274 6.76 8.07 -21.61
N ILE A 275 5.65 8.45 -20.99
CA ILE A 275 4.36 8.71 -21.61
C ILE A 275 3.96 10.12 -21.19
N LEU A 276 3.84 11.00 -22.17
CA LEU A 276 3.32 12.34 -21.94
C LEU A 276 1.81 12.26 -21.79
N ILE A 277 1.31 12.88 -20.72
CA ILE A 277 -0.12 13.01 -20.43
C ILE A 277 -0.49 14.48 -20.54
N GLU A 278 -1.27 14.78 -21.54
CA GLU A 278 -1.76 16.13 -21.80
C GLU A 278 -3.12 16.36 -21.13
N GLU A 279 -3.50 17.62 -21.04
CA GLU A 279 -4.86 17.96 -20.61
C GLU A 279 -5.88 17.36 -21.58
N PRO A 280 -7.05 16.92 -21.09
CA PRO A 280 -8.10 16.43 -21.96
C PRO A 280 -8.62 17.55 -22.88
N SER A 281 -9.06 17.18 -24.06
CA SER A 281 -9.76 18.11 -24.95
C SER A 281 -11.06 18.61 -24.31
N VAL A 282 -11.66 19.67 -24.86
CA VAL A 282 -12.97 20.16 -24.39
C VAL A 282 -14.04 19.06 -24.51
N GLU A 283 -14.01 18.30 -25.60
CA GLU A 283 -14.96 17.21 -25.87
C GLU A 283 -14.78 16.05 -24.88
N ASP A 284 -13.52 15.68 -24.58
CA ASP A 284 -13.21 14.68 -23.57
C ASP A 284 -13.61 15.15 -22.17
N THR A 285 -13.38 16.43 -21.86
CA THR A 285 -13.77 17.02 -20.57
C THR A 285 -15.27 16.96 -20.36
N ILE A 286 -16.08 17.30 -21.38
CA ILE A 286 -17.54 17.17 -21.33
C ILE A 286 -17.94 15.72 -21.08
N SER A 287 -17.29 14.77 -21.78
CA SER A 287 -17.55 13.34 -21.61
C SER A 287 -17.19 12.85 -20.21
N ILE A 288 -16.08 13.33 -19.64
CA ILE A 288 -15.65 13.02 -18.27
C ILE A 288 -16.69 13.55 -17.26
N LEU A 289 -17.09 14.81 -17.39
CA LEU A 289 -18.07 15.43 -16.49
C LEU A 289 -19.41 14.69 -16.51
N ARG A 290 -19.92 14.35 -17.71
CA ARG A 290 -21.15 13.56 -17.85
C ARG A 290 -21.05 12.16 -17.22
N GLY A 291 -19.92 11.52 -17.40
CA GLY A 291 -19.72 10.19 -16.82
C GLY A 291 -19.53 10.17 -15.30
N LEU A 292 -19.19 11.30 -14.69
CA LEU A 292 -19.08 11.47 -13.24
C LEU A 292 -20.37 12.02 -12.60
N GLN A 293 -21.25 12.62 -13.40
CA GLN A 293 -22.46 13.32 -12.96
C GLN A 293 -23.27 12.51 -11.96
N GLU A 294 -23.70 11.30 -12.30
CA GLU A 294 -24.52 10.44 -11.45
C GLU A 294 -23.90 10.20 -10.07
N ARG A 295 -22.58 10.01 -10.00
CA ARG A 295 -21.89 9.81 -8.71
C ARG A 295 -21.90 11.04 -7.84
N TYR A 296 -21.72 12.22 -8.42
CA TYR A 296 -21.80 13.49 -7.71
C TYR A 296 -23.21 13.78 -7.25
N GLU A 297 -24.21 13.51 -8.09
CA GLU A 297 -25.63 13.65 -7.74
C GLU A 297 -26.01 12.77 -6.54
N VAL A 298 -25.64 11.49 -6.57
CA VAL A 298 -25.89 10.55 -5.48
C VAL A 298 -25.17 10.97 -4.19
N TYR A 299 -23.92 11.37 -4.30
CA TYR A 299 -23.11 11.74 -3.13
C TYR A 299 -23.62 13.02 -2.47
N HIS A 300 -23.89 14.06 -3.28
CA HIS A 300 -24.32 15.37 -2.79
C HIS A 300 -25.85 15.50 -2.63
N LYS A 301 -26.62 14.51 -3.10
CA LYS A 301 -28.09 14.51 -3.11
C LYS A 301 -28.65 15.74 -3.84
N ILE A 302 -28.10 16.04 -4.99
CA ILE A 302 -28.49 17.15 -5.89
C ILE A 302 -28.74 16.59 -7.28
N GLU A 303 -29.38 17.35 -8.13
CA GLU A 303 -29.49 17.13 -9.57
C GLU A 303 -28.62 18.15 -10.29
N ILE A 304 -27.75 17.69 -11.19
CA ILE A 304 -26.88 18.54 -11.99
C ILE A 304 -27.51 18.66 -13.38
N LEU A 305 -27.85 19.87 -13.76
CA LEU A 305 -28.40 20.17 -15.09
C LEU A 305 -27.25 20.32 -16.12
N ASP A 306 -27.55 19.95 -17.38
CA ASP A 306 -26.62 20.10 -18.53
C ASP A 306 -26.26 21.57 -18.84
#